data_38c4d6fc52c67abbffbba30e00bfcb86
#
_entry.id   38c4d6fc52c67abbffbba30e00bfcb86
#
_cell.length_a   1.000
_cell.length_b   1.000
_cell.length_c   1.000
_cell.angle_alpha   90.00
_cell.angle_beta   90.00
_cell.angle_gamma   90.00
#
_symmetry.space_group_name_H-M   'P 1'
#
loop_
_entity.id
_entity.type
_entity.pdbx_description
1 polymer ?
#
loop_
_entity_poly.entity_id
_entity_poly.type
_entity_poly.pdbx_seq_one_letter_code
_entity_poly.pdbx_strand_id
1 'polypeptide(L)'
;MTDASDCSRVSRRSLLTGLATMPTLFVGAGSIIAQTAAGSTIIKEIQAALRNASGTKLVILGTGGGPQPTMVGRTRYMTSHVMLSDAKAYVLDCGLGVTDQFARTGIPFTAVRSIFITHHHPDHNIEYGPFLLLGWVQGMPSSVRAFGPPPLKQMTEDFLRAYKATINSWAEDFKVKPLVPPEVNEVSAPGLVMRDENVKTSAAIVQHPPLRPALAYRFDFHDRSIVFSGDTAPTEAVAGLAKGVDILVHEAMYVPALEAYIHDRIAKGTPIRFDDFMAHMKADHTPVEDVGRIAQEAGVQTLVLSHLVPGVDGIQEEKWRDLAAKQFKGEIVVARDLMVL
;
A
#
# COMPACT_ATOMS: atom_id res chain seq x y z
N MET A 1 -37.51 -48.56 23.41
CA MET A 1 -38.77 -48.14 24.01
C MET A 1 -38.45 -46.89 24.76
N THR A 2 -38.83 -45.79 24.41
CA THR A 2 -39.87 -44.90 24.08
C THR A 2 -39.20 -43.55 23.78
N ASP A 3 -39.62 -42.68 23.05
CA ASP A 3 -40.61 -42.41 22.01
C ASP A 3 -40.24 -41.03 21.42
N ALA A 4 -40.49 -40.85 20.16
CA ALA A 4 -40.25 -39.62 19.41
C ALA A 4 -41.49 -38.71 19.56
N SER A 5 -41.27 -37.46 19.15
CA SER A 5 -42.25 -36.41 18.86
C SER A 5 -42.63 -35.47 20.01
N ASP A 6 -42.16 -34.22 19.89
CA ASP A 6 -43.09 -33.12 19.69
C ASP A 6 -42.41 -31.87 19.13
N CYS A 7 -42.66 -31.59 17.88
CA CYS A 7 -42.26 -30.38 17.18
C CYS A 7 -43.49 -29.48 17.05
N SER A 8 -43.88 -28.76 18.12
CA SER A 8 -45.03 -27.87 18.12
C SER A 8 -44.66 -26.48 17.53
N ARG A 9 -45.26 -26.21 16.42
CA ARG A 9 -45.50 -24.94 15.71
C ARG A 9 -45.51 -23.69 16.57
N VAL A 10 -44.57 -22.80 16.37
CA VAL A 10 -44.68 -21.41 16.82
C VAL A 10 -45.47 -20.62 15.76
N SER A 11 -46.64 -20.16 16.19
CA SER A 11 -47.62 -19.38 15.43
C SER A 11 -47.05 -17.99 15.06
N ARG A 12 -47.17 -17.65 13.76
CA ARG A 12 -46.94 -16.29 13.22
C ARG A 12 -48.15 -15.37 13.53
N ARG A 13 -48.26 -14.90 14.77
CA ARG A 13 -49.18 -13.79 15.11
C ARG A 13 -48.83 -13.27 16.50
N SER A 14 -47.96 -12.25 16.57
CA SER A 14 -47.89 -11.23 17.62
C SER A 14 -46.52 -10.53 17.58
N LEU A 15 -46.29 -9.66 16.59
CA LEU A 15 -45.23 -8.69 16.60
C LEU A 15 -45.61 -7.49 15.72
N LEU A 16 -46.65 -6.81 16.16
CA LEU A 16 -47.03 -5.49 15.63
C LEU A 16 -47.56 -4.64 16.78
N THR A 17 -46.69 -4.04 17.57
CA THR A 17 -46.94 -2.79 18.31
C THR A 17 -45.61 -2.37 18.99
N GLY A 18 -44.96 -1.38 18.46
CA GLY A 18 -43.76 -0.78 19.02
C GLY A 18 -42.99 0.05 17.99
N LEU A 19 -43.70 0.93 17.24
CA LEU A 19 -43.04 1.95 16.45
C LEU A 19 -42.57 3.05 17.41
N ALA A 20 -41.33 2.92 17.92
CA ALA A 20 -40.59 4.03 18.46
C ALA A 20 -40.01 4.80 17.26
N THR A 21 -40.42 6.05 17.12
CA THR A 21 -39.91 7.00 16.13
C THR A 21 -38.44 7.25 16.35
N MET A 22 -37.58 6.61 15.60
CA MET A 22 -36.19 7.02 15.45
C MET A 22 -36.15 8.27 14.55
N PRO A 23 -35.39 9.30 14.89
CA PRO A 23 -35.18 10.40 13.98
C PRO A 23 -34.39 9.90 12.79
N THR A 24 -34.99 9.92 11.61
CA THR A 24 -34.33 9.65 10.32
C THR A 24 -33.32 10.77 10.08
N LEU A 25 -32.04 10.48 10.32
CA LEU A 25 -30.96 11.31 9.81
C LEU A 25 -30.98 11.19 8.27
N PHE A 26 -31.64 12.13 7.63
CA PHE A 26 -31.49 12.41 6.21
C PHE A 26 -30.07 12.96 5.99
N VAL A 27 -29.08 12.10 5.85
CA VAL A 27 -27.85 12.47 5.15
C VAL A 27 -28.29 12.67 3.70
N GLY A 28 -28.33 13.91 3.25
CA GLY A 28 -28.94 14.28 1.99
C GLY A 28 -28.33 13.51 0.81
N ALA A 29 -29.14 12.91 -0.02
CA ALA A 29 -28.77 12.24 -1.27
C ALA A 29 -27.83 13.10 -2.15
N GLY A 30 -27.83 14.44 -1.98
CA GLY A 30 -26.93 15.36 -2.62
C GLY A 30 -25.45 15.18 -2.27
N SER A 31 -25.11 14.83 -1.02
CA SER A 31 -23.71 14.63 -0.62
C SER A 31 -23.11 13.32 -1.19
N ILE A 32 -23.89 12.27 -1.30
CA ILE A 32 -23.44 10.99 -1.87
C ILE A 32 -23.22 11.12 -3.39
N ILE A 33 -24.12 11.81 -4.08
CA ILE A 33 -24.00 12.04 -5.54
C ILE A 33 -22.82 12.97 -5.84
N ALA A 34 -22.53 13.96 -5.03
CA ALA A 34 -21.38 14.85 -5.20
C ALA A 34 -20.05 14.11 -4.98
N GLN A 35 -19.95 13.26 -3.95
CA GLN A 35 -18.76 12.43 -3.70
C GLN A 35 -18.50 11.40 -4.81
N THR A 36 -19.54 10.76 -5.35
CA THR A 36 -19.38 9.82 -6.47
C THR A 36 -19.01 10.53 -7.78
N ALA A 37 -19.53 11.73 -8.02
CA ALA A 37 -19.16 12.54 -9.19
C ALA A 37 -17.71 13.04 -9.14
N ALA A 38 -17.27 13.53 -7.97
CA ALA A 38 -15.88 13.96 -7.76
C ALA A 38 -14.88 12.80 -7.91
N GLY A 39 -15.20 11.63 -7.32
CA GLY A 39 -14.38 10.42 -7.47
C GLY A 39 -14.27 9.95 -8.93
N SER A 40 -15.36 10.03 -9.70
CA SER A 40 -15.35 9.70 -11.13
C SER A 40 -14.51 10.68 -11.95
N THR A 41 -14.47 11.96 -11.58
CA THR A 41 -13.66 12.99 -12.27
C THR A 41 -12.17 12.74 -12.04
N ILE A 42 -11.75 12.52 -10.80
CA ILE A 42 -10.36 12.22 -10.44
C ILE A 42 -9.85 10.98 -11.19
N ILE A 43 -10.63 9.91 -11.24
CA ILE A 43 -10.25 8.70 -11.98
C ILE A 43 -10.04 8.99 -13.46
N LYS A 44 -10.92 9.76 -14.09
CA LYS A 44 -10.77 10.15 -15.50
C LYS A 44 -9.52 10.98 -15.76
N GLU A 45 -9.20 11.90 -14.86
CA GLU A 45 -7.99 12.73 -14.93
C GLU A 45 -6.72 11.88 -14.83
N ILE A 46 -6.67 10.94 -13.88
CA ILE A 46 -5.56 10.00 -13.72
C ILE A 46 -5.37 9.16 -14.99
N GLN A 47 -6.46 8.57 -15.49
CA GLN A 47 -6.41 7.77 -16.70
C GLN A 47 -5.99 8.60 -17.93
N ALA A 48 -6.39 9.85 -18.00
CA ALA A 48 -5.95 10.77 -19.06
C ALA A 48 -4.47 11.11 -18.93
N ALA A 49 -3.98 11.38 -17.71
CA ALA A 49 -2.58 11.64 -17.44
C ALA A 49 -1.69 10.44 -17.83
N LEU A 50 -2.13 9.21 -17.51
CA LEU A 50 -1.39 8.00 -17.83
C LEU A 50 -1.40 7.65 -19.33
N ARG A 51 -2.52 7.91 -20.03
CA ARG A 51 -2.61 7.66 -21.50
C ARG A 51 -1.78 8.62 -22.33
N ASN A 52 -1.70 9.88 -21.92
CA ASN A 52 -1.07 10.95 -22.68
C ASN A 52 0.40 11.19 -22.30
N ALA A 53 0.92 10.46 -21.32
CA ALA A 53 2.24 10.68 -20.79
C ALA A 53 3.31 9.93 -21.59
N SER A 54 4.32 10.64 -22.03
CA SER A 54 5.60 10.06 -22.41
C SER A 54 6.45 9.83 -21.15
N GLY A 55 7.34 8.83 -21.21
CA GLY A 55 8.27 8.52 -20.12
C GLY A 55 7.66 7.74 -18.96
N THR A 56 8.50 7.48 -17.98
CA THR A 56 8.16 6.71 -16.78
C THR A 56 7.26 7.52 -15.85
N LYS A 57 6.19 6.91 -15.36
CA LYS A 57 5.25 7.48 -14.38
C LYS A 57 5.31 6.71 -13.09
N LEU A 58 5.29 7.44 -11.98
CA LEU A 58 5.06 6.90 -10.65
C LEU A 58 3.62 7.21 -10.24
N VAL A 59 2.85 6.18 -9.92
CA VAL A 59 1.50 6.33 -9.35
C VAL A 59 1.51 5.80 -7.92
N ILE A 60 1.11 6.65 -6.99
CA ILE A 60 0.96 6.30 -5.59
C ILE A 60 -0.42 5.68 -5.41
N LEU A 61 -0.53 4.37 -5.18
CA LEU A 61 -1.82 3.70 -5.04
C LEU A 61 -2.36 3.85 -3.62
N GLY A 62 -1.48 3.79 -2.61
CA GLY A 62 -1.84 3.96 -1.20
C GLY A 62 -0.72 4.60 -0.40
N THR A 63 -1.08 5.49 0.51
CA THR A 63 -0.15 6.35 1.26
C THR A 63 -0.20 6.15 2.77
N GLY A 64 -1.13 5.32 3.27
CA GLY A 64 -1.33 5.15 4.71
C GLY A 64 -0.35 4.17 5.32
N GLY A 65 0.40 4.58 6.34
CA GLY A 65 1.23 3.73 7.16
C GLY A 65 0.46 3.04 8.28
N GLY A 66 0.86 1.80 8.58
CA GLY A 66 0.31 0.95 9.62
C GLY A 66 -0.88 0.08 9.21
N PRO A 67 -0.99 -1.11 9.78
CA PRO A 67 -1.93 -2.16 9.34
C PRO A 67 -3.35 -2.04 9.93
N GLN A 68 -3.81 -0.85 10.30
CA GLN A 68 -5.11 -0.66 10.94
C GLN A 68 -6.20 -0.29 9.92
N PRO A 69 -7.00 -1.24 9.41
CA PRO A 69 -8.01 -0.97 8.39
C PRO A 69 -9.22 -0.20 8.92
N THR A 70 -9.43 -0.21 10.24
CA THR A 70 -10.62 0.34 10.90
C THR A 70 -10.35 1.64 11.68
N MET A 71 -9.27 2.34 11.40
CA MET A 71 -9.03 3.65 12.02
C MET A 71 -10.15 4.59 11.61
N VAL A 72 -10.87 5.11 12.60
CA VAL A 72 -11.86 6.16 12.39
C VAL A 72 -11.16 7.38 11.78
N GLY A 73 -11.67 7.87 10.64
CA GLY A 73 -11.05 8.98 9.91
C GLY A 73 -9.91 8.56 8.97
N ARG A 74 -9.74 7.26 8.69
CA ARG A 74 -8.80 6.80 7.66
C ARG A 74 -9.46 6.89 6.28
N THR A 75 -8.91 7.72 5.42
CA THR A 75 -9.30 7.81 4.00
C THR A 75 -8.19 7.36 3.06
N ARG A 76 -7.05 6.90 3.61
CA ARG A 76 -5.89 6.47 2.84
C ARG A 76 -5.85 4.95 2.72
N TYR A 77 -5.61 4.44 1.52
CA TYR A 77 -5.28 3.04 1.31
C TYR A 77 -3.89 2.71 1.87
N MET A 78 -3.63 1.44 2.21
CA MET A 78 -2.33 1.01 2.71
C MET A 78 -1.26 1.10 1.60
N THR A 79 0.00 1.08 2.03
CA THR A 79 1.14 1.35 1.17
C THR A 79 1.18 0.46 -0.07
N SER A 80 1.15 1.10 -1.22
CA SER A 80 1.36 0.46 -2.52
C SER A 80 1.63 1.50 -3.61
N HIS A 81 2.44 1.13 -4.59
CA HIS A 81 2.87 2.00 -5.67
C HIS A 81 2.92 1.23 -7.00
N VAL A 82 2.79 1.93 -8.11
CA VAL A 82 3.07 1.35 -9.43
C VAL A 82 3.90 2.32 -10.26
N MET A 83 4.94 1.81 -10.87
CA MET A 83 5.73 2.50 -11.89
C MET A 83 5.29 1.98 -13.26
N LEU A 84 4.94 2.88 -14.15
CA LEU A 84 4.55 2.58 -15.52
C LEU A 84 5.60 3.14 -16.47
N SER A 85 6.26 2.28 -17.24
CA SER A 85 7.25 2.66 -18.26
C SER A 85 7.04 1.80 -19.51
N ASP A 86 6.94 2.43 -20.68
CA ASP A 86 6.71 1.74 -21.96
C ASP A 86 5.55 0.72 -21.90
N ALA A 87 4.42 1.14 -21.31
CA ALA A 87 3.24 0.30 -21.09
C ALA A 87 3.48 -0.98 -20.25
N LYS A 88 4.56 -1.03 -19.47
CA LYS A 88 4.88 -2.09 -18.51
C LYS A 88 4.78 -1.56 -17.09
N ALA A 89 4.08 -2.30 -16.24
CA ALA A 89 3.81 -1.93 -14.86
C ALA A 89 4.67 -2.75 -13.88
N TYR A 90 5.29 -2.06 -12.95
CA TYR A 90 6.11 -2.59 -11.87
C TYR A 90 5.46 -2.16 -10.55
N VAL A 91 4.90 -3.12 -9.81
CA VAL A 91 4.16 -2.87 -8.56
C VAL A 91 5.09 -3.00 -7.38
N LEU A 92 5.06 -2.05 -6.46
CA LEU A 92 5.80 -2.10 -5.19
C LEU A 92 4.83 -2.06 -4.03
N ASP A 93 4.92 -3.06 -3.19
CA ASP A 93 4.05 -3.39 -2.07
C ASP A 93 2.57 -3.59 -2.47
N CYS A 94 1.91 -4.42 -1.69
CA CYS A 94 0.54 -4.85 -1.91
C CYS A 94 -0.27 -4.71 -0.61
N GLY A 95 -0.32 -3.52 -0.06
CA GLY A 95 -1.16 -3.18 1.09
C GLY A 95 -2.65 -3.25 0.74
N LEU A 96 -3.49 -3.18 1.77
CA LEU A 96 -4.95 -3.27 1.60
C LEU A 96 -5.46 -2.19 0.63
N GLY A 97 -6.17 -2.64 -0.41
CA GLY A 97 -6.76 -1.81 -1.45
C GLY A 97 -5.91 -1.68 -2.72
N VAL A 98 -4.72 -2.29 -2.79
CA VAL A 98 -3.86 -2.22 -4.00
C VAL A 98 -4.60 -2.66 -5.25
N THR A 99 -5.41 -3.71 -5.17
CA THR A 99 -6.13 -4.28 -6.32
C THR A 99 -7.17 -3.31 -6.88
N ASP A 100 -7.98 -2.70 -5.99
CA ASP A 100 -8.98 -1.70 -6.37
C ASP A 100 -8.32 -0.43 -6.91
N GLN A 101 -7.31 0.07 -6.23
CA GLN A 101 -6.58 1.28 -6.63
C GLN A 101 -5.84 1.08 -7.97
N PHE A 102 -5.21 -0.08 -8.19
CA PHE A 102 -4.59 -0.40 -9.48
C PHE A 102 -5.64 -0.40 -10.61
N ALA A 103 -6.79 -1.05 -10.41
CA ALA A 103 -7.87 -1.06 -11.39
C ALA A 103 -8.38 0.36 -11.71
N ARG A 104 -8.47 1.25 -10.73
CA ARG A 104 -8.88 2.67 -10.92
C ARG A 104 -7.93 3.46 -11.80
N THR A 105 -6.63 3.12 -11.81
CA THR A 105 -5.67 3.78 -12.72
C THR A 105 -6.01 3.57 -14.18
N GLY A 106 -6.71 2.49 -14.52
CA GLY A 106 -6.96 2.06 -15.90
C GLY A 106 -5.74 1.41 -16.56
N ILE A 107 -4.65 1.19 -15.81
CA ILE A 107 -3.54 0.35 -16.28
C ILE A 107 -4.06 -1.09 -16.36
N PRO A 108 -3.97 -1.75 -17.53
CA PRO A 108 -4.46 -3.11 -17.64
C PRO A 108 -3.56 -4.09 -16.86
N PHE A 109 -4.14 -5.09 -16.22
CA PHE A 109 -3.37 -6.13 -15.53
C PHE A 109 -2.42 -6.91 -16.47
N THR A 110 -2.71 -6.94 -17.76
CA THR A 110 -1.80 -7.48 -18.80
C THR A 110 -0.47 -6.72 -18.90
N ALA A 111 -0.41 -5.49 -18.37
CA ALA A 111 0.82 -4.69 -18.34
C ALA A 111 1.77 -5.10 -17.19
N VAL A 112 1.29 -5.77 -16.16
CA VAL A 112 2.12 -6.12 -14.99
C VAL A 112 3.27 -7.04 -15.39
N ARG A 113 4.49 -6.68 -14.98
CA ARG A 113 5.73 -7.41 -15.25
C ARG A 113 6.35 -7.96 -13.98
N SER A 114 6.37 -7.17 -12.93
CA SER A 114 7.01 -7.57 -11.68
C SER A 114 6.29 -6.94 -10.48
N ILE A 115 6.33 -7.68 -9.37
CA ILE A 115 5.82 -7.25 -8.07
C ILE A 115 6.99 -7.29 -7.10
N PHE A 116 7.16 -6.25 -6.30
CA PHE A 116 8.21 -6.13 -5.30
C PHE A 116 7.58 -5.95 -3.93
N ILE A 117 8.07 -6.66 -2.93
CA ILE A 117 7.65 -6.54 -1.53
C ILE A 117 8.85 -6.04 -0.72
N THR A 118 8.67 -4.96 0.03
CA THR A 118 9.73 -4.40 0.87
C THR A 118 9.95 -5.23 2.13
N HIS A 119 8.87 -5.63 2.79
CA HIS A 119 8.89 -6.45 4.00
C HIS A 119 7.52 -7.08 4.28
N HIS A 120 7.41 -7.91 5.32
CA HIS A 120 6.22 -8.71 5.57
C HIS A 120 5.29 -8.16 6.66
N HIS A 121 5.13 -6.83 6.79
CA HIS A 121 4.01 -6.29 7.54
C HIS A 121 2.71 -6.32 6.71
N PRO A 122 1.53 -6.47 7.35
CA PRO A 122 0.27 -6.59 6.62
C PRO A 122 -0.06 -5.39 5.74
N ASP A 123 0.31 -4.20 6.11
CA ASP A 123 0.08 -2.98 5.31
C ASP A 123 0.97 -2.86 4.07
N HIS A 124 1.87 -3.82 3.85
CA HIS A 124 2.73 -3.92 2.65
C HIS A 124 2.43 -5.15 1.80
N ASN A 125 1.78 -6.20 2.34
CA ASN A 125 1.65 -7.45 1.60
C ASN A 125 0.31 -8.19 1.75
N ILE A 126 -0.65 -7.66 2.53
CA ILE A 126 -1.91 -8.37 2.80
C ILE A 126 -2.70 -8.72 1.54
N GLU A 127 -2.62 -7.90 0.49
CA GLU A 127 -3.27 -8.17 -0.79
C GLU A 127 -2.32 -8.72 -1.87
N TYR A 128 -1.10 -9.12 -1.54
CA TYR A 128 -0.19 -9.72 -2.54
C TYR A 128 -0.82 -10.95 -3.23
N GLY A 129 -1.34 -11.88 -2.46
CA GLY A 129 -2.02 -13.06 -2.99
C GLY A 129 -3.31 -12.72 -3.75
N PRO A 130 -4.23 -11.95 -3.17
CA PRO A 130 -5.41 -11.44 -3.87
C PRO A 130 -5.10 -10.67 -5.16
N PHE A 131 -4.04 -9.84 -5.19
CA PHE A 131 -3.60 -9.14 -6.38
C PHE A 131 -3.17 -10.11 -7.50
N LEU A 132 -2.45 -11.19 -7.17
CA LEU A 132 -2.11 -12.26 -8.12
C LEU A 132 -3.37 -12.95 -8.65
N LEU A 133 -4.30 -13.32 -7.76
CA LEU A 133 -5.52 -14.06 -8.13
C LEU A 133 -6.44 -13.22 -9.02
N LEU A 134 -6.74 -11.99 -8.59
CA LEU A 134 -7.62 -11.09 -9.34
C LEU A 134 -6.96 -10.56 -10.61
N GLY A 135 -5.66 -10.34 -10.57
CA GLY A 135 -4.88 -10.00 -11.75
C GLY A 135 -4.90 -11.11 -12.80
N TRP A 136 -4.76 -12.38 -12.39
CA TRP A 136 -4.90 -13.52 -13.29
C TRP A 136 -6.30 -13.57 -13.94
N VAL A 137 -7.36 -13.34 -13.18
CA VAL A 137 -8.73 -13.23 -13.70
C VAL A 137 -8.83 -12.13 -14.77
N GLN A 138 -8.04 -11.05 -14.65
CA GLN A 138 -7.97 -9.93 -15.58
C GLN A 138 -6.88 -10.08 -16.66
N GLY A 139 -6.30 -11.26 -16.81
CA GLY A 139 -5.33 -11.57 -17.86
C GLY A 139 -3.88 -11.19 -17.56
N MET A 140 -3.51 -11.02 -16.29
CA MET A 140 -2.10 -10.84 -15.89
C MET A 140 -1.25 -11.97 -16.47
N PRO A 141 -0.10 -11.67 -17.10
CA PRO A 141 0.75 -12.69 -17.71
C PRO A 141 1.27 -13.70 -16.68
N SER A 142 1.35 -14.98 -17.07
CA SER A 142 2.00 -16.01 -16.24
C SER A 142 3.51 -15.82 -16.08
N SER A 143 4.12 -14.92 -16.86
CA SER A 143 5.54 -14.55 -16.78
C SER A 143 5.83 -13.45 -15.75
N VAL A 144 4.84 -13.04 -14.94
CA VAL A 144 5.06 -12.08 -13.85
C VAL A 144 6.06 -12.67 -12.86
N ARG A 145 7.02 -11.83 -12.43
CA ARG A 145 8.01 -12.17 -11.41
C ARG A 145 7.70 -11.44 -10.11
N ALA A 146 7.96 -12.11 -8.99
CA ALA A 146 7.84 -11.50 -7.66
C ALA A 146 9.22 -11.45 -6.98
N PHE A 147 9.50 -10.35 -6.30
CA PHE A 147 10.75 -10.09 -5.58
C PHE A 147 10.42 -9.61 -4.18
N GLY A 148 11.11 -10.10 -3.18
CA GLY A 148 10.92 -9.65 -1.80
C GLY A 148 11.73 -10.48 -0.82
N PRO A 149 11.67 -10.16 0.47
CA PRO A 149 12.41 -10.93 1.47
C PRO A 149 11.82 -12.34 1.66
N PRO A 150 12.60 -13.30 2.16
CA PRO A 150 12.05 -14.56 2.65
C PRO A 150 10.99 -14.29 3.75
N PRO A 151 9.89 -15.07 3.85
CA PRO A 151 9.56 -16.29 3.09
C PRO A 151 8.54 -16.03 1.94
N LEU A 152 8.76 -15.05 1.07
CA LEU A 152 7.82 -14.68 0.00
C LEU A 152 7.42 -15.87 -0.88
N LYS A 153 8.38 -16.77 -1.18
CA LYS A 153 8.10 -17.97 -1.97
C LYS A 153 7.11 -18.90 -1.27
N GLN A 154 7.34 -19.18 0.00
CA GLN A 154 6.44 -20.02 0.80
C GLN A 154 5.05 -19.40 0.91
N MET A 155 4.98 -18.08 1.16
CA MET A 155 3.70 -17.33 1.23
C MET A 155 2.91 -17.44 -0.08
N THR A 156 3.60 -17.35 -1.23
CA THR A 156 2.98 -17.49 -2.56
C THR A 156 2.39 -18.89 -2.74
N GLU A 157 3.16 -19.93 -2.43
CA GLU A 157 2.74 -21.33 -2.55
C GLU A 157 1.56 -21.64 -1.62
N ASP A 158 1.59 -21.13 -0.38
CA ASP A 158 0.53 -21.32 0.61
C ASP A 158 -0.76 -20.62 0.23
N PHE A 159 -0.69 -19.39 -0.28
CA PHE A 159 -1.84 -18.69 -0.81
C PHE A 159 -2.50 -19.47 -1.96
N LEU A 160 -1.72 -19.88 -2.96
CA LEU A 160 -2.26 -20.62 -4.11
C LEU A 160 -2.85 -21.97 -3.68
N ARG A 161 -2.26 -22.62 -2.68
CA ARG A 161 -2.78 -23.86 -2.10
C ARG A 161 -4.14 -23.61 -1.40
N ALA A 162 -4.24 -22.56 -0.62
CA ALA A 162 -5.48 -22.18 0.06
C ALA A 162 -6.61 -21.87 -0.92
N TYR A 163 -6.30 -21.23 -2.05
CA TYR A 163 -7.27 -20.83 -3.07
C TYR A 163 -7.41 -21.84 -4.23
N LYS A 164 -6.83 -23.04 -4.12
CA LYS A 164 -6.82 -24.04 -5.20
C LYS A 164 -8.22 -24.38 -5.72
N ALA A 165 -9.22 -24.50 -4.84
CA ALA A 165 -10.59 -24.81 -5.26
C ALA A 165 -11.19 -23.66 -6.09
N THR A 166 -10.99 -22.40 -5.66
CA THR A 166 -11.44 -21.21 -6.39
C THR A 166 -10.76 -21.09 -7.75
N ILE A 167 -9.43 -21.30 -7.81
CA ILE A 167 -8.66 -21.24 -9.05
C ILE A 167 -9.14 -22.31 -10.04
N ASN A 168 -9.35 -23.54 -9.59
CA ASN A 168 -9.79 -24.64 -10.46
C ASN A 168 -11.22 -24.42 -10.97
N SER A 169 -12.15 -23.99 -10.11
CA SER A 169 -13.55 -23.70 -10.51
C SER A 169 -13.58 -22.59 -11.57
N TRP A 170 -12.88 -21.49 -11.34
CA TRP A 170 -12.81 -20.40 -12.32
C TRP A 170 -12.19 -20.84 -13.64
N ALA A 171 -11.11 -21.62 -13.58
CA ALA A 171 -10.42 -22.13 -14.77
C ALA A 171 -11.34 -23.04 -15.59
N GLU A 172 -12.15 -23.88 -14.94
CA GLU A 172 -13.13 -24.75 -15.58
C GLU A 172 -14.28 -23.96 -16.22
N ASP A 173 -14.87 -23.03 -15.47
CA ASP A 173 -16.01 -22.21 -15.91
C ASP A 173 -15.66 -21.38 -17.16
N PHE A 174 -14.48 -20.78 -17.18
CA PHE A 174 -14.01 -19.89 -18.27
C PHE A 174 -13.08 -20.56 -19.27
N LYS A 175 -12.79 -21.84 -19.11
CA LYS A 175 -11.89 -22.65 -19.98
C LYS A 175 -10.51 -22.00 -20.17
N VAL A 176 -9.99 -21.42 -19.10
CA VAL A 176 -8.65 -20.82 -19.06
C VAL A 176 -7.67 -21.74 -18.31
N LYS A 177 -6.37 -21.52 -18.52
CA LYS A 177 -5.37 -22.25 -17.74
C LYS A 177 -5.43 -21.81 -16.28
N PRO A 178 -5.34 -22.75 -15.31
CA PRO A 178 -5.26 -22.38 -13.91
C PRO A 178 -4.11 -21.41 -13.62
N LEU A 179 -4.29 -20.57 -12.60
CA LEU A 179 -3.24 -19.69 -12.11
C LEU A 179 -2.03 -20.55 -11.68
N VAL A 180 -0.88 -20.24 -12.25
CA VAL A 180 0.40 -20.79 -11.81
C VAL A 180 1.15 -19.77 -10.97
N PRO A 181 2.00 -20.21 -10.02
CA PRO A 181 2.80 -19.27 -9.23
C PRO A 181 3.69 -18.43 -10.14
N PRO A 182 3.87 -17.12 -9.82
CA PRO A 182 4.91 -16.33 -10.45
C PRO A 182 6.29 -16.92 -10.13
N GLU A 183 7.29 -16.57 -10.91
CA GLU A 183 8.68 -16.80 -10.52
C GLU A 183 9.01 -15.91 -9.32
N VAL A 184 9.25 -16.54 -8.14
CA VAL A 184 9.57 -15.82 -6.90
C VAL A 184 11.06 -15.83 -6.66
N ASN A 185 11.63 -14.64 -6.52
CA ASN A 185 13.05 -14.41 -6.25
C ASN A 185 13.19 -13.75 -4.87
N GLU A 186 13.68 -14.48 -3.89
CA GLU A 186 13.86 -13.96 -2.54
C GLU A 186 15.15 -13.14 -2.44
N VAL A 187 15.02 -11.94 -1.86
CA VAL A 187 16.09 -10.94 -1.72
C VAL A 187 16.55 -10.92 -0.26
N SER A 188 17.75 -11.40 0.01
CA SER A 188 18.33 -11.47 1.37
C SER A 188 19.60 -10.64 1.53
N ALA A 189 20.09 -10.02 0.47
CA ALA A 189 21.33 -9.23 0.46
C ALA A 189 21.17 -7.97 -0.39
N PRO A 190 21.93 -6.91 -0.10
CA PRO A 190 21.93 -5.71 -0.92
C PRO A 190 22.58 -5.99 -2.30
N GLY A 191 22.18 -5.22 -3.31
CA GLY A 191 22.75 -5.31 -4.66
C GLY A 191 21.72 -5.37 -5.76
N LEU A 192 22.12 -5.87 -6.91
CA LEU A 192 21.25 -6.05 -8.08
C LEU A 192 20.17 -7.12 -7.79
N VAL A 193 18.91 -6.73 -7.96
CA VAL A 193 17.74 -7.60 -7.80
C VAL A 193 17.30 -8.18 -9.14
N MET A 194 17.11 -7.30 -10.12
CA MET A 194 16.74 -7.70 -11.46
C MET A 194 17.15 -6.64 -12.50
N ARG A 195 17.13 -7.07 -13.76
CA ARG A 195 17.22 -6.18 -14.92
C ARG A 195 16.35 -6.76 -16.04
N ASP A 196 15.63 -5.89 -16.71
CA ASP A 196 15.00 -6.19 -18.00
C ASP A 196 15.32 -5.07 -19.01
N GLU A 197 14.59 -5.00 -20.10
CA GLU A 197 14.81 -4.02 -21.17
C GLU A 197 14.44 -2.58 -20.75
N ASN A 198 13.62 -2.39 -19.70
CA ASN A 198 13.10 -1.10 -19.27
C ASN A 198 13.76 -0.57 -18.01
N VAL A 199 14.12 -1.46 -17.08
CA VAL A 199 14.53 -1.07 -15.74
C VAL A 199 15.62 -1.97 -15.18
N LYS A 200 16.54 -1.34 -14.43
CA LYS A 200 17.46 -2.02 -13.52
C LYS A 200 16.99 -1.77 -12.10
N THR A 201 16.77 -2.83 -11.33
CA THR A 201 16.35 -2.73 -9.93
C THR A 201 17.45 -3.21 -9.00
N SER A 202 17.74 -2.43 -7.98
CA SER A 202 18.69 -2.77 -6.90
C SER A 202 18.02 -2.61 -5.54
N ALA A 203 18.51 -3.31 -4.51
CA ALA A 203 18.00 -3.21 -3.15
C ALA A 203 19.13 -2.88 -2.15
N ALA A 204 18.74 -2.28 -1.04
CA ALA A 204 19.53 -2.18 0.18
C ALA A 204 18.73 -2.77 1.35
N ILE A 205 19.45 -3.30 2.36
CA ILE A 205 18.81 -3.73 3.61
C ILE A 205 18.68 -2.51 4.51
N VAL A 206 17.49 -2.34 5.09
CA VAL A 206 17.15 -1.24 5.99
C VAL A 206 16.81 -1.76 7.39
N GLN A 207 16.58 -0.83 8.35
CA GLN A 207 16.40 -1.15 9.76
C GLN A 207 14.93 -1.07 10.15
N HIS A 208 14.27 -2.24 10.20
CA HIS A 208 12.86 -2.35 10.59
C HIS A 208 12.63 -3.59 11.48
N PRO A 209 13.20 -3.60 12.70
CA PRO A 209 13.06 -4.74 13.61
C PRO A 209 11.61 -4.99 14.05
N PRO A 210 11.18 -6.25 14.30
CA PRO A 210 12.02 -7.44 14.28
C PRO A 210 12.23 -8.07 12.91
N LEU A 211 11.65 -7.49 11.81
CA LEU A 211 11.72 -8.05 10.48
C LEU A 211 13.12 -7.91 9.89
N ARG A 212 13.65 -9.03 9.40
CA ARG A 212 14.98 -9.09 8.78
C ARG A 212 15.00 -10.17 7.70
N PRO A 213 15.30 -9.80 6.43
CA PRO A 213 15.59 -8.44 5.96
C PRO A 213 14.33 -7.62 5.75
N ALA A 214 14.44 -6.29 5.89
CA ALA A 214 13.56 -5.30 5.31
C ALA A 214 14.34 -4.55 4.22
N LEU A 215 13.68 -4.14 3.14
CA LEU A 215 14.31 -3.72 1.91
C LEU A 215 13.88 -2.32 1.48
N ALA A 216 14.86 -1.52 1.08
CA ALA A 216 14.66 -0.37 0.20
C ALA A 216 14.95 -0.81 -1.24
N TYR A 217 14.25 -0.23 -2.22
CA TYR A 217 14.44 -0.53 -3.64
C TYR A 217 14.78 0.72 -4.44
N ARG A 218 15.72 0.57 -5.40
CA ARG A 218 16.03 1.55 -6.42
C ARG A 218 15.68 1.01 -7.80
N PHE A 219 14.96 1.82 -8.57
CA PHE A 219 14.57 1.55 -9.94
C PHE A 219 15.21 2.59 -10.84
N ASP A 220 16.13 2.16 -11.71
CA ASP A 220 16.78 2.99 -12.72
C ASP A 220 16.11 2.67 -14.08
N PHE A 221 15.14 3.49 -14.49
CA PHE A 221 14.58 3.51 -15.84
C PHE A 221 15.49 4.30 -16.77
N HIS A 222 15.23 4.29 -18.09
CA HIS A 222 16.07 5.01 -19.05
C HIS A 222 15.94 6.54 -18.95
N ASP A 223 14.82 7.04 -18.43
CA ASP A 223 14.50 8.47 -18.33
C ASP A 223 14.34 8.96 -16.90
N ARG A 224 14.30 8.09 -15.91
CA ARG A 224 14.03 8.44 -14.51
C ARG A 224 14.55 7.39 -13.54
N SER A 225 15.03 7.84 -12.39
CA SER A 225 15.45 7.01 -11.28
C SER A 225 14.58 7.27 -10.04
N ILE A 226 14.09 6.19 -9.39
CA ILE A 226 13.19 6.27 -8.25
C ILE A 226 13.70 5.33 -7.15
N VAL A 227 13.74 5.83 -5.91
CA VAL A 227 14.03 5.02 -4.73
C VAL A 227 12.82 5.01 -3.81
N PHE A 228 12.54 3.85 -3.22
CA PHE A 228 11.57 3.67 -2.14
C PHE A 228 12.30 3.16 -0.90
N SER A 229 12.08 3.83 0.23
CA SER A 229 12.76 3.47 1.48
C SER A 229 12.32 2.12 2.05
N GLY A 230 11.07 1.68 1.77
CA GLY A 230 10.35 0.76 2.65
C GLY A 230 10.20 1.40 4.03
N ASP A 231 9.80 0.60 5.04
CA ASP A 231 9.77 1.07 6.41
C ASP A 231 11.15 0.92 7.06
N THR A 232 11.60 1.96 7.74
CA THR A 232 12.94 1.97 8.33
C THR A 232 13.12 3.05 9.38
N ALA A 233 13.88 2.75 10.42
CA ALA A 233 14.55 3.80 11.20
C ALA A 233 15.54 4.58 10.32
N PRO A 234 15.95 5.79 10.72
CA PRO A 234 16.94 6.56 9.97
C PRO A 234 18.20 5.74 9.69
N THR A 235 18.60 5.62 8.42
CA THR A 235 19.73 4.79 8.01
C THR A 235 20.50 5.38 6.83
N GLU A 236 21.83 5.24 6.84
CA GLU A 236 22.71 5.60 5.72
C GLU A 236 22.47 4.73 4.48
N ALA A 237 21.88 3.53 4.66
CA ALA A 237 21.59 2.63 3.56
C ALA A 237 20.63 3.26 2.53
N VAL A 238 19.60 3.99 3.00
CA VAL A 238 18.67 4.71 2.12
C VAL A 238 19.37 5.87 1.44
N ALA A 239 20.12 6.69 2.18
CA ALA A 239 20.88 7.82 1.61
C ALA A 239 21.87 7.35 0.53
N GLY A 240 22.58 6.24 0.79
CA GLY A 240 23.49 5.63 -0.17
C GLY A 240 22.80 5.10 -1.42
N LEU A 241 21.68 4.37 -1.26
CA LEU A 241 20.88 3.83 -2.37
C LEU A 241 20.26 4.95 -3.22
N ALA A 242 19.81 6.04 -2.57
CA ALA A 242 19.14 7.18 -3.20
C ALA A 242 20.10 8.22 -3.77
N LYS A 243 21.42 7.99 -3.72
CA LYS A 243 22.37 9.00 -4.16
C LYS A 243 22.11 9.45 -5.58
N GLY A 244 21.79 10.75 -5.74
CA GLY A 244 21.59 11.43 -7.02
C GLY A 244 20.39 10.93 -7.84
N VAL A 245 19.38 10.33 -7.21
CA VAL A 245 18.15 9.92 -7.92
C VAL A 245 17.22 11.11 -8.14
N ASP A 246 16.33 10.96 -9.14
CA ASP A 246 15.34 11.99 -9.44
C ASP A 246 14.27 12.06 -8.34
N ILE A 247 13.79 10.90 -7.87
CA ILE A 247 12.72 10.81 -6.85
C ILE A 247 13.13 9.86 -5.72
N LEU A 248 13.03 10.36 -4.49
CA LEU A 248 13.02 9.51 -3.29
C LEU A 248 11.63 9.49 -2.69
N VAL A 249 10.97 8.35 -2.72
CA VAL A 249 9.74 8.07 -1.98
C VAL A 249 10.15 7.48 -0.63
N HIS A 250 9.88 8.21 0.45
CA HIS A 250 10.28 7.81 1.79
C HIS A 250 9.07 7.72 2.72
N GLU A 251 9.05 6.70 3.58
CA GLU A 251 8.12 6.67 4.70
C GLU A 251 8.32 7.90 5.59
N ALA A 252 7.29 8.30 6.31
CA ALA A 252 7.39 9.48 7.14
C ALA A 252 6.55 9.38 8.41
N MET A 253 7.19 9.58 9.57
CA MET A 253 6.51 9.62 10.86
C MET A 253 6.40 11.06 11.37
N TYR A 254 5.16 11.55 11.51
CA TYR A 254 4.89 12.86 12.13
C TYR A 254 4.69 12.68 13.64
N VAL A 255 5.76 12.77 14.39
CA VAL A 255 5.82 12.45 15.83
C VAL A 255 4.75 13.19 16.64
N PRO A 256 4.53 14.52 16.52
CA PRO A 256 3.52 15.20 17.35
C PRO A 256 2.08 14.69 17.13
N ALA A 257 1.72 14.33 15.91
CA ALA A 257 0.40 13.78 15.64
C ALA A 257 0.26 12.33 16.10
N LEU A 258 1.34 11.55 16.01
CA LEU A 258 1.36 10.18 16.51
C LEU A 258 1.19 10.16 18.04
N GLU A 259 1.92 11.00 18.77
CA GLU A 259 1.79 11.15 20.22
C GLU A 259 0.35 11.52 20.62
N ALA A 260 -0.23 12.54 19.97
CA ALA A 260 -1.61 12.95 20.21
C ALA A 260 -2.62 11.81 19.92
N TYR A 261 -2.41 11.08 18.82
CA TYR A 261 -3.24 9.94 18.45
C TYR A 261 -3.17 8.82 19.49
N ILE A 262 -1.99 8.49 20.02
CA ILE A 262 -1.82 7.42 21.02
C ILE A 262 -2.42 7.86 22.35
N HIS A 263 -2.24 9.10 22.78
CA HIS A 263 -2.90 9.63 23.99
C HIS A 263 -4.43 9.52 23.92
N ASP A 264 -5.02 9.87 22.77
CA ASP A 264 -6.48 9.71 22.53
C ASP A 264 -6.90 8.24 22.63
N ARG A 265 -6.12 7.31 22.06
CA ARG A 265 -6.39 5.86 22.13
C ARG A 265 -6.34 5.34 23.56
N ILE A 266 -5.36 5.75 24.34
CA ILE A 266 -5.22 5.39 25.75
C ILE A 266 -6.41 5.94 26.56
N ALA A 267 -6.78 7.20 26.35
CA ALA A 267 -7.94 7.83 26.99
C ALA A 267 -9.26 7.09 26.69
N LYS A 268 -9.37 6.49 25.49
CA LYS A 268 -10.50 5.65 25.07
C LYS A 268 -10.41 4.19 25.53
N GLY A 269 -9.46 3.86 26.40
CA GLY A 269 -9.33 2.53 27.02
C GLY A 269 -8.53 1.50 26.21
N THR A 270 -7.79 1.91 25.17
CA THR A 270 -6.90 0.99 24.46
C THR A 270 -5.70 0.67 25.39
N PRO A 271 -5.35 -0.60 25.62
CA PRO A 271 -4.28 -0.99 26.55
C PRO A 271 -2.89 -0.81 25.89
N ILE A 272 -2.50 0.43 25.67
CA ILE A 272 -1.19 0.80 25.11
C ILE A 272 -0.35 1.45 26.20
N ARG A 273 0.89 1.01 26.36
CA ARG A 273 1.90 1.70 27.17
C ARG A 273 2.59 2.71 26.27
N PHE A 274 2.40 3.99 26.55
CA PHE A 274 2.85 5.09 25.69
C PHE A 274 4.36 5.03 25.40
N ASP A 275 5.19 4.90 26.43
CA ASP A 275 6.65 4.92 26.26
C ASP A 275 7.16 3.73 25.45
N ASP A 276 6.62 2.52 25.70
CA ASP A 276 7.00 1.32 24.97
C ASP A 276 6.61 1.42 23.49
N PHE A 277 5.39 1.94 23.23
CA PHE A 277 4.91 2.14 21.88
C PHE A 277 5.76 3.18 21.12
N MET A 278 6.05 4.31 21.74
CA MET A 278 6.85 5.36 21.10
C MET A 278 8.30 4.94 20.90
N ALA A 279 8.87 4.14 21.83
CA ALA A 279 10.20 3.57 21.66
C ALA A 279 10.24 2.61 20.46
N HIS A 280 9.23 1.74 20.30
CA HIS A 280 9.08 0.86 19.15
C HIS A 280 8.97 1.69 17.84
N MET A 281 8.06 2.65 17.78
CA MET A 281 7.87 3.47 16.58
C MET A 281 9.15 4.20 16.16
N LYS A 282 9.94 4.72 17.09
CA LYS A 282 11.22 5.39 16.79
C LYS A 282 12.34 4.43 16.37
N ALA A 283 12.25 3.15 16.80
CA ALA A 283 13.20 2.12 16.36
C ALA A 283 12.93 1.61 14.96
N ASP A 284 11.71 1.82 14.45
CA ASP A 284 11.20 1.18 13.24
C ASP A 284 10.88 2.17 12.12
N HIS A 285 10.67 3.45 12.45
CA HIS A 285 10.22 4.48 11.50
C HIS A 285 11.05 5.75 11.56
N THR A 286 11.04 6.50 10.46
CA THR A 286 11.83 7.73 10.30
C THR A 286 10.99 8.98 10.58
N PRO A 287 11.34 9.81 11.61
CA PRO A 287 10.74 11.13 11.78
C PRO A 287 10.91 12.01 10.54
N VAL A 288 9.91 12.84 10.23
CA VAL A 288 9.88 13.66 9.00
C VAL A 288 11.10 14.55 8.85
N GLU A 289 11.64 15.11 9.94
CA GLU A 289 12.86 15.92 9.92
C GLU A 289 14.08 15.13 9.44
N ASP A 290 14.18 13.86 9.90
CA ASP A 290 15.27 12.96 9.47
C ASP A 290 15.09 12.53 8.03
N VAL A 291 13.85 12.38 7.55
CA VAL A 291 13.57 12.13 6.12
C VAL A 291 14.13 13.27 5.27
N GLY A 292 13.89 14.53 5.68
CA GLY A 292 14.48 15.70 5.00
C GLY A 292 16.00 15.67 4.98
N ARG A 293 16.63 15.29 6.10
CA ARG A 293 18.10 15.15 6.19
C ARG A 293 18.62 14.06 5.25
N ILE A 294 18.00 12.87 5.24
CA ILE A 294 18.37 11.76 4.35
C ILE A 294 18.27 12.18 2.88
N ALA A 295 17.20 12.87 2.51
CA ALA A 295 17.00 13.36 1.14
C ALA A 295 18.08 14.39 0.74
N GLN A 296 18.47 15.29 1.67
CA GLN A 296 19.53 16.27 1.44
C GLN A 296 20.90 15.59 1.29
N GLU A 297 21.22 14.63 2.14
CA GLU A 297 22.47 13.85 2.08
C GLU A 297 22.58 13.03 0.79
N ALA A 298 21.45 12.46 0.33
CA ALA A 298 21.38 11.72 -0.91
C ALA A 298 21.45 12.61 -2.16
N GLY A 299 21.18 13.92 -2.03
CA GLY A 299 21.17 14.86 -3.14
C GLY A 299 20.09 14.58 -4.18
N VAL A 300 18.89 14.15 -3.73
CA VAL A 300 17.76 13.86 -4.61
C VAL A 300 17.14 15.15 -5.14
N GLN A 301 16.42 15.09 -6.26
CA GLN A 301 15.73 16.27 -6.81
C GLN A 301 14.39 16.48 -6.11
N THR A 302 13.57 15.41 -6.01
CA THR A 302 12.24 15.43 -5.40
C THR A 302 12.14 14.41 -4.27
N LEU A 303 11.69 14.86 -3.10
CA LEU A 303 11.33 14.04 -1.96
C LEU A 303 9.80 13.86 -1.94
N VAL A 304 9.33 12.61 -1.97
CA VAL A 304 7.93 12.25 -1.83
C VAL A 304 7.73 11.58 -0.47
N LEU A 305 6.98 12.23 0.42
CA LEU A 305 6.58 11.67 1.71
C LEU A 305 5.39 10.74 1.50
N SER A 306 5.55 9.46 1.75
CA SER A 306 4.52 8.42 1.63
C SER A 306 4.53 7.55 2.88
N HIS A 307 3.73 6.48 2.95
CA HIS A 307 3.59 5.67 4.18
C HIS A 307 3.50 6.56 5.42
N LEU A 308 2.47 7.44 5.43
CA LEU A 308 2.34 8.49 6.43
C LEU A 308 1.90 7.92 7.78
N VAL A 309 2.67 8.16 8.83
CA VAL A 309 2.41 7.70 10.19
C VAL A 309 2.20 8.92 11.11
N PRO A 310 1.04 9.04 11.80
CA PRO A 310 -0.14 8.17 11.71
C PRO A 310 -0.89 8.37 10.40
N GLY A 311 -1.42 7.29 9.83
CA GLY A 311 -2.21 7.31 8.60
C GLY A 311 -3.62 7.87 8.80
N VAL A 312 -3.79 8.93 9.60
CA VAL A 312 -5.07 9.57 9.89
C VAL A 312 -5.26 10.83 9.07
N ASP A 313 -6.53 11.20 8.86
CA ASP A 313 -6.88 12.45 8.21
C ASP A 313 -6.75 13.65 9.15
N GLY A 314 -6.83 14.86 8.56
CA GLY A 314 -6.85 16.11 9.29
C GLY A 314 -5.47 16.69 9.60
N ILE A 315 -4.38 15.99 9.28
CA ILE A 315 -3.04 16.59 9.34
C ILE A 315 -2.80 17.33 8.03
N GLN A 316 -2.68 18.63 8.10
CA GLN A 316 -2.44 19.49 6.94
C GLN A 316 -1.09 19.13 6.30
N GLU A 317 -1.03 19.08 4.97
CA GLU A 317 0.18 18.71 4.22
C GLU A 317 1.34 19.65 4.49
N GLU A 318 1.07 20.93 4.72
CA GLU A 318 2.06 21.93 5.06
C GLU A 318 2.86 21.53 6.30
N LYS A 319 2.23 20.91 7.30
CA LYS A 319 2.93 20.46 8.52
C LYS A 319 3.99 19.40 8.24
N TRP A 320 3.69 18.47 7.32
CA TRP A 320 4.67 17.47 6.87
C TRP A 320 5.79 18.13 6.07
N ARG A 321 5.42 19.00 5.12
CA ARG A 321 6.37 19.69 4.25
C ARG A 321 7.30 20.59 5.04
N ASP A 322 6.78 21.37 5.99
CA ASP A 322 7.56 22.31 6.79
C ASP A 322 8.61 21.60 7.65
N LEU A 323 8.31 20.41 8.17
CA LEU A 323 9.28 19.63 8.94
C LEU A 323 10.41 19.12 8.05
N ALA A 324 10.11 18.51 6.91
CA ALA A 324 11.13 18.04 5.97
C ALA A 324 11.96 19.21 5.40
N ALA A 325 11.33 20.36 5.13
CA ALA A 325 11.98 21.55 4.59
C ALA A 325 13.01 22.20 5.53
N LYS A 326 13.00 21.85 6.82
CA LYS A 326 14.07 22.29 7.75
C LYS A 326 15.43 21.80 7.30
N GLN A 327 15.49 20.62 6.70
CA GLN A 327 16.74 19.94 6.32
C GLN A 327 16.90 19.78 4.81
N PHE A 328 15.82 19.70 4.03
CA PHE A 328 15.86 19.49 2.58
C PHE A 328 15.49 20.76 1.81
N LYS A 329 16.24 21.07 0.76
CA LYS A 329 16.07 22.30 -0.06
C LYS A 329 15.48 22.03 -1.45
N GLY A 330 15.30 20.76 -1.82
CA GLY A 330 14.68 20.36 -3.07
C GLY A 330 13.14 20.41 -3.00
N GLU A 331 12.50 19.84 -4.01
CA GLU A 331 11.05 19.74 -4.08
C GLU A 331 10.53 18.70 -3.07
N ILE A 332 9.48 19.06 -2.31
CA ILE A 332 8.83 18.19 -1.32
C ILE A 332 7.36 18.00 -1.69
N VAL A 333 7.00 16.76 -1.94
CA VAL A 333 5.62 16.33 -2.23
C VAL A 333 5.11 15.50 -1.06
N VAL A 334 3.94 15.83 -0.53
CA VAL A 334 3.20 14.95 0.41
C VAL A 334 2.24 14.11 -0.42
N ALA A 335 2.45 12.80 -0.42
CA ALA A 335 1.71 11.91 -1.29
C ALA A 335 0.22 11.80 -0.92
N ARG A 336 -0.59 11.65 -1.95
CA ARG A 336 -2.02 11.31 -1.86
C ARG A 336 -2.29 10.06 -2.68
N ASP A 337 -3.28 9.30 -2.28
CA ASP A 337 -3.71 8.13 -3.02
C ASP A 337 -4.10 8.52 -4.46
N LEU A 338 -3.69 7.71 -5.43
CA LEU A 338 -3.85 7.92 -6.88
C LEU A 338 -3.10 9.15 -7.44
N MET A 339 -2.17 9.75 -6.70
CA MET A 339 -1.28 10.79 -7.23
C MET A 339 -0.38 10.22 -8.33
N VAL A 340 -0.22 10.98 -9.41
CA VAL A 340 0.68 10.65 -10.55
C VAL A 340 1.83 11.66 -10.58
N LEU A 341 3.06 11.16 -10.69
CA LEU A 341 4.33 11.92 -10.75
C LEU A 341 5.12 11.55 -12.00
#